data_8fac8740a20599bea8df5ac87cf4e974
#
_entry.id   8fac8740a20599bea8df5ac87cf4e974
#
_cell.length_a   1.000
_cell.length_b   1.000
_cell.length_c   1.000
_cell.angle_alpha   90.00
_cell.angle_beta   90.00
_cell.angle_gamma   90.00
#
_symmetry.space_group_name_H-M   'P 1'
#
loop_
_entity.id
_entity.type
_entity.pdbx_description
1 polymer ?
#
loop_
_entity_poly.entity_id
_entity_poly.type
_entity_poly.pdbx_seq_one_letter_code
_entity_poly.pdbx_strand_id
1 'polypeptide(L)'
;VAHELRRAGFADEYVWPRRTRPRVLSPDLAILLSELGECPPALERVLCRGSLLENRVWGSAYTKQVDAGLASSWVSGPEALVSVKTQSSSFGKNINNRIEESYGDGKNLKRRFPLAFVGYLMVLRDTILTEEPQAFRQYVHTLGRYVDSKDAYDSAALLLVHWQEDGSVLVSEEGQKPIPEHLSAERFFEQLICNVLDAAPHDRHKAARALRGEYDVRVTEMTY
;
A
#
# COMPACT_ATOMS: atom_id res chain seq x y z
N VAL A 1 3.81 -3.68 1.68
CA VAL A 1 3.37 -3.26 0.33
C VAL A 1 4.58 -3.04 -0.58
N ALA A 2 5.42 -2.02 -0.34
CA ALA A 2 6.56 -1.72 -1.22
C ALA A 2 7.54 -2.91 -1.38
N HIS A 3 7.77 -3.67 -0.32
CA HIS A 3 8.55 -4.90 -0.38
C HIS A 3 7.92 -5.93 -1.33
N GLU A 4 6.63 -6.18 -1.21
CA GLU A 4 5.91 -7.14 -2.05
C GLU A 4 5.86 -6.75 -3.53
N LEU A 5 5.68 -5.47 -3.83
CA LEU A 5 5.78 -4.98 -5.20
C LEU A 5 7.16 -5.29 -5.83
N ARG A 6 8.24 -5.07 -5.06
CA ARG A 6 9.60 -5.40 -5.52
C ARG A 6 9.81 -6.90 -5.68
N ARG A 7 9.31 -7.70 -4.73
CA ARG A 7 9.39 -9.16 -4.79
C ARG A 7 8.63 -9.72 -6.00
N ALA A 8 7.51 -9.09 -6.35
CA ALA A 8 6.75 -9.41 -7.56
C ALA A 8 7.43 -8.97 -8.88
N GLY A 9 8.63 -8.36 -8.83
CA GLY A 9 9.43 -8.00 -10.01
C GLY A 9 9.16 -6.60 -10.57
N PHE A 10 8.44 -5.74 -9.85
CA PHE A 10 8.34 -4.34 -10.23
C PHE A 10 9.68 -3.62 -9.97
N ALA A 11 10.11 -2.79 -10.91
CA ALA A 11 11.37 -2.07 -10.82
C ALA A 11 11.41 -1.11 -9.61
N ASP A 12 12.55 -1.06 -8.93
CA ASP A 12 12.70 -0.34 -7.65
C ASP A 12 12.43 1.16 -7.78
N GLU A 13 12.79 1.76 -8.93
CA GLU A 13 12.56 3.16 -9.26
C GLU A 13 11.07 3.53 -9.38
N TYR A 14 10.19 2.55 -9.66
CA TYR A 14 8.74 2.76 -9.79
C TYR A 14 8.00 2.63 -8.46
N VAL A 15 8.63 1.96 -7.47
CA VAL A 15 7.96 1.63 -6.20
C VAL A 15 8.23 2.69 -5.14
N TRP A 16 7.16 3.21 -4.53
CA TRP A 16 7.21 4.13 -3.39
C TRP A 16 6.82 3.44 -2.08
N PRO A 17 7.49 3.77 -0.95
CA PRO A 17 8.72 4.55 -0.84
C PRO A 17 9.93 3.81 -1.41
N ARG A 18 10.87 4.56 -1.98
CA ARG A 18 12.17 4.02 -2.42
C ARG A 18 12.99 3.53 -1.22
N ARG A 19 13.93 2.60 -1.47
CA ARG A 19 14.86 2.11 -0.45
C ARG A 19 15.82 3.19 0.02
N THR A 20 16.25 4.04 -0.90
CA THR A 20 17.18 5.16 -0.66
C THR A 20 16.45 6.50 -0.61
N ARG A 21 17.08 7.51 -0.01
CA ARG A 21 16.57 8.89 -0.05
C ARG A 21 16.88 9.54 -1.40
N PRO A 22 16.03 10.43 -1.90
CA PRO A 22 14.70 10.76 -1.40
C PRO A 22 13.71 9.57 -1.55
N ARG A 23 12.89 9.36 -0.54
CA ARG A 23 11.95 8.21 -0.50
C ARG A 23 10.88 8.26 -1.58
N VAL A 24 10.56 9.45 -2.04
CA VAL A 24 9.58 9.73 -3.09
C VAL A 24 10.27 10.51 -4.18
N LEU A 25 10.25 10.00 -5.38
CA LEU A 25 10.85 10.62 -6.55
C LEU A 25 10.07 10.19 -7.79
N SER A 26 9.92 11.08 -8.77
CA SER A 26 9.35 10.66 -10.05
C SER A 26 10.26 9.60 -10.70
N PRO A 27 9.69 8.61 -11.40
CA PRO A 27 10.49 7.57 -12.05
C PRO A 27 11.55 8.14 -12.99
N ASP A 28 11.19 9.17 -13.77
CA ASP A 28 12.12 9.81 -14.72
C ASP A 28 13.33 10.44 -14.02
N LEU A 29 13.11 11.08 -12.86
CA LEU A 29 14.22 11.60 -12.05
C LEU A 29 15.02 10.49 -11.36
N ALA A 30 14.39 9.40 -10.97
CA ALA A 30 15.07 8.26 -10.38
C ALA A 30 16.02 7.60 -11.40
N ILE A 31 15.55 7.43 -12.64
CA ILE A 31 16.36 6.92 -13.75
C ILE A 31 17.53 7.88 -14.04
N LEU A 32 17.24 9.18 -14.18
CA LEU A 32 18.28 10.17 -14.42
C LEU A 32 19.36 10.15 -13.34
N LEU A 33 18.99 10.05 -12.06
CA LEU A 33 19.94 9.96 -10.96
C LEU A 33 20.77 8.66 -11.00
N SER A 34 20.18 7.55 -11.43
CA SER A 34 20.90 6.29 -11.58
C SER A 34 21.96 6.36 -12.68
N GLU A 35 21.65 7.05 -13.78
CA GLU A 35 22.59 7.27 -14.89
C GLU A 35 23.73 8.26 -14.55
N LEU A 36 23.46 9.22 -13.67
CA LEU A 36 24.47 10.18 -13.21
C LEU A 36 25.50 9.58 -12.22
N GLY A 37 25.21 8.41 -11.66
CA GLY A 37 26.03 7.70 -10.67
C GLY A 37 26.03 8.39 -9.29
N GLU A 38 26.61 9.57 -9.17
CA GLU A 38 26.60 10.36 -7.93
C GLU A 38 25.63 11.54 -8.05
N CYS A 39 24.75 11.69 -7.06
CA CYS A 39 23.85 12.85 -6.98
C CYS A 39 24.65 14.09 -6.56
N PRO A 40 24.73 15.14 -7.40
CA PRO A 40 25.38 16.37 -7.00
C PRO A 40 24.79 16.93 -5.70
N PRO A 41 25.60 17.42 -4.73
CA PRO A 41 25.10 17.88 -3.44
C PRO A 41 24.05 19.01 -3.52
N ALA A 42 24.10 19.81 -4.57
CA ALA A 42 23.10 20.85 -4.83
C ALA A 42 21.74 20.25 -5.21
N LEU A 43 21.76 19.22 -6.05
CA LEU A 43 20.56 18.50 -6.48
C LEU A 43 19.95 17.71 -5.31
N GLU A 44 20.79 17.02 -4.52
CA GLU A 44 20.35 16.32 -3.32
C GLU A 44 19.64 17.27 -2.34
N ARG A 45 20.22 18.46 -2.09
CA ARG A 45 19.57 19.49 -1.26
C ARG A 45 18.21 19.92 -1.79
N VAL A 46 18.04 20.04 -3.10
CA VAL A 46 16.76 20.40 -3.72
C VAL A 46 15.77 19.24 -3.60
N LEU A 47 16.18 18.02 -3.90
CA LEU A 47 15.34 16.82 -3.84
C LEU A 47 14.90 16.48 -2.40
N CYS A 48 15.73 16.82 -1.40
CA CYS A 48 15.40 16.62 0.01
C CYS A 48 14.61 17.77 0.64
N ARG A 49 14.30 18.83 -0.11
CA ARG A 49 13.47 19.95 0.37
C ARG A 49 12.01 19.77 0.00
N GLY A 50 11.14 19.90 1.01
CA GLY A 50 9.69 20.05 0.80
C GLY A 50 8.93 18.77 0.48
N SER A 51 7.89 18.90 -0.31
CA SER A 51 6.89 17.85 -0.60
C SER A 51 7.40 16.60 -1.32
N LEU A 52 8.64 16.62 -1.80
CA LEU A 52 9.29 15.45 -2.41
C LEU A 52 9.62 14.34 -1.40
N LEU A 53 9.50 14.62 -0.09
CA LEU A 53 9.72 13.63 0.97
C LEU A 53 8.45 12.86 1.34
N GLU A 54 7.29 13.31 0.87
CA GLU A 54 5.98 12.75 1.20
C GLU A 54 5.29 12.23 -0.06
N ASN A 55 4.70 11.04 0.03
CA ASN A 55 3.85 10.47 -1.02
C ASN A 55 2.51 11.23 -1.12
N ARG A 56 2.55 12.53 -1.40
CA ARG A 56 1.34 13.34 -1.57
C ARG A 56 0.89 13.33 -3.02
N VAL A 57 -0.33 12.89 -3.22
CA VAL A 57 -0.98 12.79 -4.53
C VAL A 57 -2.15 13.76 -4.58
N TRP A 58 -2.32 14.45 -5.71
CA TRP A 58 -3.51 15.24 -5.98
C TRP A 58 -4.67 14.29 -6.26
N GLY A 59 -5.65 14.28 -5.37
CA GLY A 59 -6.92 13.62 -5.62
C GLY A 59 -7.86 14.49 -6.46
N SER A 60 -9.13 14.12 -6.49
CA SER A 60 -10.16 14.88 -7.22
C SER A 60 -10.59 16.15 -6.50
N ALA A 61 -10.50 16.21 -5.17
CA ALA A 61 -10.95 17.32 -4.34
C ALA A 61 -9.84 17.89 -3.44
N TYR A 62 -8.91 17.07 -2.98
CA TYR A 62 -7.82 17.46 -2.09
C TYR A 62 -6.60 16.58 -2.27
N THR A 63 -5.44 17.03 -1.75
CA THR A 63 -4.22 16.22 -1.74
C THR A 63 -4.31 15.16 -0.66
N LYS A 64 -3.90 13.93 -0.98
CA LYS A 64 -3.83 12.83 -0.03
C LYS A 64 -2.42 12.27 0.05
N GLN A 65 -1.94 12.06 1.26
CA GLN A 65 -0.74 11.28 1.51
C GLN A 65 -1.11 9.79 1.42
N VAL A 66 -0.35 9.04 0.64
CA VAL A 66 -0.44 7.57 0.55
C VAL A 66 0.83 6.94 1.11
N ASP A 67 0.70 5.73 1.65
CA ASP A 67 1.81 5.09 2.36
C ASP A 67 2.71 4.31 1.41
N ALA A 68 2.13 3.76 0.33
CA ALA A 68 2.87 3.09 -0.73
C ALA A 68 2.21 3.32 -2.08
N GLY A 69 2.98 3.22 -3.15
CA GLY A 69 2.50 3.40 -4.51
C GLY A 69 3.43 2.82 -5.55
N LEU A 70 2.91 2.74 -6.76
CA LEU A 70 3.64 2.37 -7.96
C LEU A 70 3.33 3.37 -9.07
N ALA A 71 4.36 3.86 -9.74
CA ALA A 71 4.23 4.69 -10.93
C ALA A 71 5.42 4.45 -11.85
N SER A 72 5.16 3.96 -13.06
CA SER A 72 6.20 3.73 -14.07
C SER A 72 6.48 4.95 -14.94
N SER A 73 5.62 5.95 -14.90
CA SER A 73 5.78 7.22 -15.61
C SER A 73 5.01 8.31 -14.89
N TRP A 74 5.61 9.49 -14.77
CA TRP A 74 4.93 10.65 -14.21
C TRP A 74 3.76 11.13 -15.08
N VAL A 75 3.90 10.99 -16.40
CA VAL A 75 2.89 11.43 -17.37
C VAL A 75 1.62 10.58 -17.30
N SER A 76 1.76 9.27 -17.11
CA SER A 76 0.62 8.35 -16.99
C SER A 76 -0.02 8.36 -15.60
N GLY A 77 0.65 8.95 -14.61
CA GLY A 77 0.20 8.95 -13.22
C GLY A 77 0.50 7.65 -12.48
N PRO A 78 0.00 7.53 -11.24
CA PRO A 78 0.19 6.33 -10.44
C PRO A 78 -0.61 5.15 -11.01
N GLU A 79 -0.01 3.96 -10.92
CA GLU A 79 -0.62 2.68 -11.29
C GLU A 79 -1.18 1.96 -10.04
N ALA A 80 -0.60 2.22 -8.87
CA ALA A 80 -1.15 1.78 -7.60
C ALA A 80 -0.94 2.83 -6.51
N LEU A 81 -1.94 2.96 -5.64
CA LEU A 81 -1.95 3.83 -4.46
C LEU A 81 -2.50 3.02 -3.28
N VAL A 82 -1.72 2.85 -2.23
CA VAL A 82 -2.11 2.08 -1.07
C VAL A 82 -1.99 2.92 0.19
N SER A 83 -3.09 3.00 0.93
CA SER A 83 -3.13 3.57 2.27
C SER A 83 -3.01 2.47 3.31
N VAL A 84 -2.11 2.65 4.27
CA VAL A 84 -1.91 1.73 5.39
C VAL A 84 -2.28 2.44 6.68
N LYS A 85 -3.12 1.83 7.48
CA LYS A 85 -3.48 2.33 8.81
C LYS A 85 -3.11 1.30 9.85
N THR A 86 -2.58 1.77 10.98
CA THR A 86 -2.18 0.92 12.10
C THR A 86 -2.93 1.30 13.36
N GLN A 87 -3.27 0.32 14.18
CA GLN A 87 -3.83 0.56 15.50
C GLN A 87 -3.41 -0.54 16.49
N SER A 88 -2.95 -0.11 17.66
CA SER A 88 -2.37 -0.99 18.67
C SER A 88 -3.23 -1.14 19.94
N SER A 89 -4.19 -0.24 20.14
CA SER A 89 -5.07 -0.22 21.32
C SER A 89 -6.29 0.64 21.07
N SER A 90 -7.29 0.56 21.99
CA SER A 90 -8.53 1.35 21.90
C SER A 90 -9.20 1.21 20.52
N PHE A 91 -9.37 -0.02 20.08
CA PHE A 91 -9.74 -0.35 18.70
C PHE A 91 -11.11 0.18 18.30
N GLY A 92 -12.08 0.15 19.20
CA GLY A 92 -13.43 0.67 18.96
C GLY A 92 -13.52 2.20 18.98
N LYS A 93 -12.50 2.88 19.58
CA LYS A 93 -12.54 4.33 19.69
C LYS A 93 -12.39 4.99 18.32
N ASN A 94 -13.36 5.82 17.97
CA ASN A 94 -13.39 6.57 16.70
C ASN A 94 -13.38 5.70 15.43
N ILE A 95 -13.78 4.42 15.53
CA ILE A 95 -13.80 3.53 14.36
C ILE A 95 -14.67 4.10 13.24
N ASN A 96 -15.83 4.68 13.54
CA ASN A 96 -16.71 5.27 12.53
C ASN A 96 -16.07 6.47 11.82
N ASN A 97 -15.44 7.37 12.56
CA ASN A 97 -14.75 8.53 11.97
C ASN A 97 -13.61 8.09 11.04
N ARG A 98 -12.85 7.06 11.45
CA ARG A 98 -11.78 6.48 10.61
C ARG A 98 -12.31 5.83 9.34
N ILE A 99 -13.46 5.17 9.45
CA ILE A 99 -14.15 4.58 8.31
C ILE A 99 -14.60 5.67 7.33
N GLU A 100 -15.26 6.72 7.81
CA GLU A 100 -15.71 7.84 6.98
C GLU A 100 -14.55 8.55 6.30
N GLU A 101 -13.50 8.84 7.05
CA GLU A 101 -12.27 9.45 6.51
C GLU A 101 -11.65 8.58 5.41
N SER A 102 -11.43 7.29 5.71
CA SER A 102 -10.80 6.38 4.74
C SER A 102 -11.64 6.20 3.47
N TYR A 103 -12.95 6.10 3.60
CA TYR A 103 -13.85 5.99 2.45
C TYR A 103 -13.80 7.25 1.57
N GLY A 104 -13.83 8.43 2.19
CA GLY A 104 -13.66 9.72 1.49
C GLY A 104 -12.32 9.81 0.74
N ASP A 105 -11.24 9.37 1.38
CA ASP A 105 -9.91 9.32 0.79
C ASP A 105 -9.84 8.38 -0.41
N GLY A 106 -10.40 7.18 -0.29
CA GLY A 106 -10.46 6.22 -1.40
C GLY A 106 -11.21 6.78 -2.60
N LYS A 107 -12.39 7.35 -2.38
CA LYS A 107 -13.17 8.02 -3.44
C LYS A 107 -12.43 9.19 -4.08
N ASN A 108 -11.75 10.00 -3.28
CA ASN A 108 -10.95 11.13 -3.77
C ASN A 108 -9.85 10.66 -4.72
N LEU A 109 -9.16 9.57 -4.40
CA LEU A 109 -8.10 8.98 -5.23
C LEU A 109 -8.69 8.27 -6.46
N LYS A 110 -9.68 7.38 -6.27
CA LYS A 110 -10.27 6.59 -7.35
C LYS A 110 -10.91 7.47 -8.43
N ARG A 111 -11.57 8.55 -8.03
CA ARG A 111 -12.14 9.50 -8.98
C ARG A 111 -11.08 10.20 -9.83
N ARG A 112 -9.91 10.48 -9.28
CA ARG A 112 -8.79 11.13 -9.99
C ARG A 112 -8.03 10.15 -10.87
N PHE A 113 -7.85 8.92 -10.39
CA PHE A 113 -7.04 7.89 -11.03
C PHE A 113 -7.87 6.61 -11.22
N PRO A 114 -8.85 6.60 -12.13
CA PRO A 114 -9.79 5.48 -12.27
C PRO A 114 -9.14 4.18 -12.71
N LEU A 115 -7.99 4.25 -13.38
CA LEU A 115 -7.23 3.09 -13.83
C LEU A 115 -6.20 2.60 -12.80
N ALA A 116 -5.87 3.42 -11.80
CA ALA A 116 -4.98 2.99 -10.74
C ALA A 116 -5.67 2.01 -9.78
N PHE A 117 -4.92 1.04 -9.31
CA PHE A 117 -5.34 0.26 -8.15
C PHE A 117 -5.30 1.14 -6.90
N VAL A 118 -6.42 1.27 -6.23
CA VAL A 118 -6.52 1.97 -4.95
C VAL A 118 -6.80 0.95 -3.86
N GLY A 119 -5.83 0.76 -2.95
CA GLY A 119 -5.89 -0.26 -1.90
C GLY A 119 -5.89 0.31 -0.48
N TYR A 120 -6.51 -0.42 0.44
CA TYR A 120 -6.53 -0.09 1.86
C TYR A 120 -6.06 -1.28 2.70
N LEU A 121 -5.02 -1.09 3.50
CA LEU A 121 -4.51 -2.10 4.42
C LEU A 121 -4.66 -1.62 5.86
N MET A 122 -5.43 -2.35 6.66
CA MET A 122 -5.56 -2.13 8.10
C MET A 122 -4.69 -3.12 8.86
N VAL A 123 -3.76 -2.61 9.67
CA VAL A 123 -2.89 -3.42 10.52
C VAL A 123 -3.30 -3.20 11.96
N LEU A 124 -3.70 -4.27 12.65
CA LEU A 124 -4.15 -4.22 14.03
C LEU A 124 -3.28 -5.13 14.90
N ARG A 125 -3.09 -4.74 16.14
CA ARG A 125 -2.52 -5.63 17.12
C ARG A 125 -3.48 -6.78 17.40
N ASP A 126 -2.96 -8.01 17.50
CA ASP A 126 -3.73 -9.24 17.67
C ASP A 126 -4.54 -9.28 18.97
N THR A 127 -4.15 -8.49 19.99
CA THR A 127 -4.93 -8.33 21.23
C THR A 127 -6.36 -7.84 21.00
N ILE A 128 -6.69 -7.27 19.83
CA ILE A 128 -8.07 -6.91 19.48
C ILE A 128 -9.03 -8.10 19.60
N LEU A 129 -8.56 -9.32 19.31
CA LEU A 129 -9.38 -10.53 19.36
C LEU A 129 -9.88 -10.83 20.78
N THR A 130 -9.09 -10.47 21.79
CA THR A 130 -9.40 -10.72 23.21
C THR A 130 -9.93 -9.48 23.91
N GLU A 131 -9.35 -8.31 23.64
CA GLU A 131 -9.71 -7.06 24.33
C GLU A 131 -11.00 -6.44 23.77
N GLU A 132 -11.16 -6.39 22.44
CA GLU A 132 -12.29 -5.74 21.78
C GLU A 132 -12.83 -6.55 20.58
N PRO A 133 -13.35 -7.79 20.78
CA PRO A 133 -13.78 -8.66 19.68
C PRO A 133 -14.95 -8.08 18.85
N GLN A 134 -15.72 -7.15 19.42
CA GLN A 134 -16.76 -6.45 18.66
C GLN A 134 -16.16 -5.45 17.66
N ALA A 135 -15.10 -4.73 18.06
CA ALA A 135 -14.39 -3.84 17.14
C ALA A 135 -13.76 -4.62 15.99
N PHE A 136 -13.17 -5.80 16.26
CA PHE A 136 -12.70 -6.69 15.21
C PHE A 136 -13.78 -7.05 14.19
N ARG A 137 -14.97 -7.50 14.65
CA ARG A 137 -16.10 -7.79 13.76
C ARG A 137 -16.54 -6.58 12.94
N GLN A 138 -16.51 -5.38 13.54
CA GLN A 138 -16.84 -4.15 12.84
C GLN A 138 -15.83 -3.82 11.73
N TYR A 139 -14.52 -4.02 11.97
CA TYR A 139 -13.49 -3.87 10.93
C TYR A 139 -13.71 -4.86 9.79
N VAL A 140 -13.90 -6.15 10.08
CA VAL A 140 -14.17 -7.17 9.06
C VAL A 140 -15.39 -6.80 8.20
N HIS A 141 -16.51 -6.44 8.83
CA HIS A 141 -17.72 -6.05 8.12
C HIS A 141 -17.51 -4.83 7.23
N THR A 142 -16.84 -3.80 7.75
CA THR A 142 -16.66 -2.54 7.00
C THR A 142 -15.69 -2.70 5.85
N LEU A 143 -14.56 -3.38 6.07
CA LEU A 143 -13.58 -3.63 5.00
C LEU A 143 -14.18 -4.55 3.92
N GLY A 144 -15.00 -5.52 4.30
CA GLY A 144 -15.77 -6.34 3.34
C GLY A 144 -16.64 -5.46 2.42
N ARG A 145 -17.34 -4.48 2.99
CA ARG A 145 -18.15 -3.53 2.18
C ARG A 145 -17.29 -2.65 1.25
N TYR A 146 -16.05 -2.32 1.62
CA TYR A 146 -15.16 -1.60 0.71
C TYR A 146 -14.82 -2.43 -0.52
N VAL A 147 -14.54 -3.71 -0.32
CA VAL A 147 -14.23 -4.65 -1.41
C VAL A 147 -15.46 -4.90 -2.30
N ASP A 148 -16.64 -5.04 -1.69
CA ASP A 148 -17.89 -5.32 -2.42
C ASP A 148 -18.34 -4.14 -3.28
N SER A 149 -18.24 -2.91 -2.76
CA SER A 149 -18.75 -1.72 -3.44
C SER A 149 -17.86 -1.28 -4.61
N LYS A 150 -16.54 -1.49 -4.51
CA LYS A 150 -15.50 -1.10 -5.50
C LYS A 150 -15.53 0.37 -5.93
N ASP A 151 -16.21 1.23 -5.20
CA ASP A 151 -16.38 2.64 -5.55
C ASP A 151 -15.35 3.55 -4.89
N ALA A 152 -14.65 3.07 -3.85
CA ALA A 152 -13.58 3.76 -3.15
C ALA A 152 -12.25 3.00 -3.24
N TYR A 153 -12.29 1.68 -3.06
CA TYR A 153 -11.12 0.81 -3.08
C TYR A 153 -11.34 -0.39 -4.02
N ASP A 154 -10.29 -0.79 -4.71
CA ASP A 154 -10.29 -2.01 -5.52
C ASP A 154 -10.11 -3.25 -4.64
N SER A 155 -9.39 -3.09 -3.54
CA SER A 155 -9.22 -4.13 -2.51
C SER A 155 -8.93 -3.52 -1.16
N ALA A 156 -9.28 -4.26 -0.10
CA ALA A 156 -8.90 -3.96 1.26
C ALA A 156 -8.40 -5.24 1.95
N ALA A 157 -7.48 -5.08 2.90
CA ALA A 157 -7.02 -6.19 3.72
C ALA A 157 -6.94 -5.82 5.19
N LEU A 158 -7.06 -6.85 6.02
CA LEU A 158 -6.84 -6.81 7.45
C LEU A 158 -5.65 -7.70 7.78
N LEU A 159 -4.70 -7.17 8.56
CA LEU A 159 -3.52 -7.89 9.01
C LEU A 159 -3.42 -7.77 10.54
N LEU A 160 -3.36 -8.90 11.21
CA LEU A 160 -3.12 -8.92 12.66
C LEU A 160 -1.63 -9.19 12.94
N VAL A 161 -1.07 -8.37 13.82
CA VAL A 161 0.34 -8.43 14.19
C VAL A 161 0.52 -8.52 15.69
N HIS A 162 1.55 -9.24 16.10
CA HIS A 162 1.99 -9.35 17.47
C HIS A 162 3.20 -8.44 17.69
N TRP A 163 3.14 -7.54 18.68
CA TRP A 163 4.29 -6.73 19.09
C TRP A 163 5.01 -7.39 20.24
N GLN A 164 6.29 -7.67 20.01
CA GLN A 164 7.15 -8.27 21.02
C GLN A 164 7.71 -7.21 21.98
N GLU A 165 8.22 -7.66 23.11
CA GLU A 165 8.81 -6.79 24.14
C GLU A 165 10.07 -6.05 23.65
N ASP A 166 10.81 -6.65 22.72
CA ASP A 166 11.99 -6.04 22.08
C ASP A 166 11.65 -4.97 21.03
N GLY A 167 10.36 -4.73 20.79
CA GLY A 167 9.86 -3.79 19.79
C GLY A 167 9.73 -4.36 18.38
N SER A 168 10.08 -5.61 18.16
CA SER A 168 9.84 -6.29 16.88
C SER A 168 8.36 -6.58 16.67
N VAL A 169 7.94 -6.63 15.41
CA VAL A 169 6.56 -6.87 15.01
C VAL A 169 6.52 -8.09 14.11
N LEU A 170 5.74 -9.09 14.51
CA LEU A 170 5.54 -10.33 13.75
C LEU A 170 4.10 -10.43 13.27
N VAL A 171 3.91 -11.05 12.12
CA VAL A 171 2.56 -11.42 11.69
C VAL A 171 2.04 -12.51 12.63
N SER A 172 0.86 -12.30 13.20
CA SER A 172 0.24 -13.27 14.11
C SER A 172 -0.44 -14.38 13.28
N GLU A 173 0.16 -15.57 13.20
CA GLU A 173 -0.42 -16.70 12.46
C GLU A 173 -1.80 -17.07 12.98
N GLU A 174 -1.95 -17.17 14.32
CA GLU A 174 -3.25 -17.42 14.95
C GLU A 174 -4.24 -16.28 14.70
N GLY A 175 -3.74 -15.04 14.66
CA GLY A 175 -4.54 -13.84 14.38
C GLY A 175 -5.09 -13.81 12.95
N GLN A 176 -4.44 -14.46 11.98
CA GLN A 176 -4.94 -14.49 10.61
C GLN A 176 -6.14 -15.44 10.45
N LYS A 177 -6.28 -16.48 11.27
CA LYS A 177 -7.35 -17.48 11.13
C LYS A 177 -8.79 -16.93 11.09
N PRO A 178 -9.17 -15.94 11.91
CA PRO A 178 -10.51 -15.38 11.86
C PRO A 178 -10.72 -14.35 10.74
N ILE A 179 -9.70 -14.03 9.95
CA ILE A 179 -9.81 -13.08 8.84
C ILE A 179 -10.41 -13.80 7.63
N PRO A 180 -11.53 -13.30 7.05
CA PRO A 180 -12.07 -13.86 5.83
C PRO A 180 -11.07 -13.80 4.67
N GLU A 181 -11.03 -14.82 3.82
CA GLU A 181 -10.10 -14.94 2.68
C GLU A 181 -10.07 -13.69 1.79
N HIS A 182 -11.25 -13.11 1.49
CA HIS A 182 -11.36 -11.91 0.66
C HIS A 182 -10.75 -10.65 1.28
N LEU A 183 -10.42 -10.68 2.59
CA LEU A 183 -9.72 -9.63 3.32
C LEU A 183 -8.30 -10.05 3.74
N SER A 184 -7.82 -11.20 3.28
CA SER A 184 -6.45 -11.63 3.58
C SER A 184 -5.42 -10.75 2.87
N ALA A 185 -4.23 -10.66 3.44
CA ALA A 185 -3.14 -9.91 2.83
C ALA A 185 -2.67 -10.57 1.53
N GLU A 186 -2.70 -11.90 1.46
CA GLU A 186 -2.37 -12.67 0.27
C GLU A 186 -3.30 -12.28 -0.89
N ARG A 187 -4.60 -12.32 -0.66
CA ARG A 187 -5.60 -11.94 -1.67
C ARG A 187 -5.47 -10.48 -2.11
N PHE A 188 -5.19 -9.60 -1.16
CA PHE A 188 -4.93 -8.18 -1.44
C PHE A 188 -3.75 -7.99 -2.39
N PHE A 189 -2.60 -8.62 -2.11
CA PHE A 189 -1.41 -8.49 -2.95
C PHE A 189 -1.58 -9.16 -4.31
N GLU A 190 -2.25 -10.30 -4.38
CA GLU A 190 -2.61 -10.93 -5.65
C GLU A 190 -3.43 -9.97 -6.52
N GLN A 191 -4.49 -9.36 -5.95
CA GLN A 191 -5.33 -8.40 -6.66
C GLN A 191 -4.56 -7.15 -7.08
N LEU A 192 -3.71 -6.60 -6.20
CA LEU A 192 -2.85 -5.46 -6.51
C LEU A 192 -1.99 -5.75 -7.74
N ILE A 193 -1.25 -6.86 -7.72
CA ILE A 193 -0.32 -7.22 -8.80
C ILE A 193 -1.08 -7.47 -10.09
N CYS A 194 -2.15 -8.27 -10.04
CA CYS A 194 -2.97 -8.57 -11.21
C CYS A 194 -3.58 -7.31 -11.83
N ASN A 195 -4.22 -6.45 -11.02
CA ASN A 195 -4.84 -5.22 -11.52
C ASN A 195 -3.83 -4.28 -12.19
N VAL A 196 -2.65 -4.10 -11.57
CA VAL A 196 -1.60 -3.25 -12.17
C VAL A 196 -1.13 -3.83 -13.50
N LEU A 197 -0.84 -5.13 -13.55
CA LEU A 197 -0.36 -5.77 -14.79
C LEU A 197 -1.42 -5.80 -15.88
N ASP A 198 -2.70 -5.93 -15.53
CA ASP A 198 -3.80 -5.97 -16.51
C ASP A 198 -4.10 -4.56 -17.06
N ALA A 199 -3.92 -3.51 -16.25
CA ALA A 199 -4.12 -2.12 -16.68
C ALA A 199 -2.91 -1.53 -17.41
N ALA A 200 -1.69 -1.99 -17.12
CA ALA A 200 -0.48 -1.46 -17.71
C ALA A 200 -0.26 -1.96 -19.17
N PRO A 201 0.35 -1.14 -20.06
CA PRO A 201 0.77 -1.57 -21.38
C PRO A 201 1.65 -2.84 -21.36
N HIS A 202 1.52 -3.69 -22.39
CA HIS A 202 2.21 -5.00 -22.42
C HIS A 202 3.73 -4.93 -22.42
N ASP A 203 4.31 -3.83 -22.87
CA ASP A 203 5.76 -3.59 -22.88
C ASP A 203 6.30 -3.14 -21.53
N ARG A 204 5.41 -2.81 -20.59
CA ARG A 204 5.77 -2.42 -19.22
C ARG A 204 5.79 -3.60 -18.25
N HIS A 205 6.58 -3.46 -17.18
CA HIS A 205 6.68 -4.43 -16.09
C HIS A 205 7.04 -5.85 -16.56
N LYS A 206 7.92 -5.99 -17.54
CA LYS A 206 8.27 -7.28 -18.18
C LYS A 206 8.72 -8.33 -17.14
N ALA A 207 9.54 -7.93 -16.16
CA ALA A 207 9.99 -8.84 -15.10
C ALA A 207 8.82 -9.31 -14.22
N ALA A 208 7.94 -8.40 -13.81
CA ALA A 208 6.76 -8.75 -13.01
C ALA A 208 5.78 -9.64 -13.81
N ARG A 209 5.63 -9.41 -15.11
CA ARG A 209 4.82 -10.28 -15.98
C ARG A 209 5.38 -11.68 -16.10
N ALA A 210 6.70 -11.81 -16.19
CA ALA A 210 7.36 -13.12 -16.25
C ALA A 210 7.16 -13.92 -14.96
N LEU A 211 7.14 -13.24 -13.81
CA LEU A 211 6.94 -13.87 -12.50
C LEU A 211 5.48 -14.08 -12.12
N ARG A 212 4.52 -13.55 -12.88
CA ARG A 212 3.09 -13.59 -12.51
C ARG A 212 2.57 -15.00 -12.23
N GLY A 213 3.06 -16.01 -12.93
CA GLY A 213 2.66 -17.42 -12.74
C GLY A 213 3.40 -18.15 -11.61
N GLU A 214 4.50 -17.57 -11.11
CA GLU A 214 5.38 -18.14 -10.10
C GLU A 214 5.30 -17.41 -8.75
N TYR A 215 4.57 -16.29 -8.72
CA TYR A 215 4.49 -15.43 -7.54
C TYR A 215 3.57 -16.03 -6.48
N ASP A 216 4.18 -16.41 -5.36
CA ASP A 216 3.50 -16.85 -4.15
C ASP A 216 3.66 -15.79 -3.05
N VAL A 217 2.52 -15.29 -2.54
CA VAL A 217 2.51 -14.29 -1.46
C VAL A 217 2.71 -14.98 -0.12
N ARG A 218 3.88 -14.80 0.49
CA ARG A 218 4.19 -15.33 1.81
C ARG A 218 4.29 -14.23 2.83
N VAL A 219 3.17 -13.86 3.42
CA VAL A 219 3.09 -12.78 4.42
C VAL A 219 3.83 -13.14 5.71
N THR A 220 3.93 -14.43 6.04
CA THR A 220 4.58 -14.93 7.25
C THR A 220 6.11 -14.81 7.26
N GLU A 221 6.75 -14.60 6.10
CA GLU A 221 8.20 -14.48 5.99
C GLU A 221 8.71 -13.02 6.08
N MET A 222 7.81 -12.06 6.35
CA MET A 222 8.19 -10.65 6.48
C MET A 222 8.83 -10.38 7.85
N THR A 223 10.14 -10.59 7.95
CA THR A 223 10.97 -10.05 9.04
C THR A 223 11.42 -8.63 8.67
N TYR A 224 11.09 -7.64 9.47
CA TYR A 224 11.49 -6.23 9.30
C TYR A 224 12.62 -5.87 10.24
#